data_30e33723481cab28b250a43bb9cb6bff
#
_entry.id   30e33723481cab28b250a43bb9cb6bff
#
_cell.length_a   1.000
_cell.length_b   1.000
_cell.length_c   1.000
_cell.angle_alpha   90.00
_cell.angle_beta   90.00
_cell.angle_gamma   90.00
#
_symmetry.space_group_name_H-M   'P 1'
#
loop_
_entity.id
_entity.type
_entity.pdbx_description
1 polymer ?
#
loop_
_entity_poly.entity_id
_entity_poly.type
_entity_poly.pdbx_seq_one_letter_code
_entity_poly.pdbx_strand_id
1 'polypeptide(L)'
;MRYFVPALLIFALTAPADAAFDGPGSPATVKEAAKVASAAKDSGAVLEGSLTRKVKDELYIFQDASGEVLVEIDDDLMTGRNITPKDKVRLGGHVDREDGSPAVEVDILEVLN
;
A
#
# COMPACT_ATOMS: atom_id res chain seq x y z
N MET A 1 -13.57 42.01 -12.42
CA MET A 1 -13.37 41.41 -12.34
C MET A 1 -12.93 40.66 -12.12
N ARG A 2 -12.75 40.48 -11.92
CA ARG A 2 -12.31 39.66 -11.65
C ARG A 2 -12.19 38.69 -11.19
N TYR A 3 -12.16 38.43 -11.04
CA TYR A 3 -11.96 37.48 -10.58
C TYR A 3 -12.05 36.52 -10.47
N PHE A 4 -12.21 36.46 -10.42
CA PHE A 4 -12.37 35.40 -10.39
C PHE A 4 -11.96 34.65 -10.22
N VAL A 5 -11.82 34.55 -10.16
CA VAL A 5 -11.47 33.73 -10.10
C VAL A 5 -11.25 32.96 -9.59
N PRO A 6 -11.40 33.07 -9.38
CA PRO A 6 -11.06 32.18 -8.88
C PRO A 6 -11.22 31.24 -8.75
N ALA A 7 -11.43 30.92 -8.57
CA ALA A 7 -11.55 29.93 -8.50
C ALA A 7 -11.39 29.09 -8.74
N LEU A 8 -11.30 28.88 -8.82
CA LEU A 8 -11.15 28.01 -9.09
C LEU A 8 -10.63 27.34 -8.84
N LEU A 9 -10.47 27.30 -8.68
CA LEU A 9 -10.01 26.60 -8.55
C LEU A 9 -9.89 25.89 -7.96
N ILE A 10 -10.13 25.86 -7.60
CA ILE A 10 -10.00 25.13 -6.98
C ILE A 10 -10.33 24.13 -7.05
N PHE A 11 -10.54 23.67 -7.30
CA PHE A 11 -10.87 22.68 -7.40
C PHE A 11 -10.26 21.95 -7.51
N ALA A 12 -9.94 22.44 -8.02
CA ALA A 12 -9.53 21.40 -7.99
C ALA A 12 -9.04 20.78 -7.00
N LEU A 13 -9.06 21.01 -6.63
CA LEU A 13 -8.72 20.42 -5.79
C LEU A 13 -9.23 19.61 -5.21
N THR A 14 -9.88 19.64 -5.45
CA THR A 14 -10.61 18.66 -4.78
C THR A 14 -10.39 17.28 -5.27
N ALA A 15 -9.35 17.06 -5.92
CA ALA A 15 -8.98 15.70 -6.28
C ALA A 15 -9.02 14.85 -5.02
N PRO A 16 -9.61 13.64 -5.08
CA PRO A 16 -9.60 12.76 -3.94
C PRO A 16 -8.20 12.56 -3.42
N ALA A 17 -8.08 12.36 -2.11
CA ALA A 17 -6.78 12.23 -1.50
C ALA A 17 -5.97 11.09 -2.09
N ASP A 18 -6.63 10.05 -2.62
CA ASP A 18 -5.96 8.91 -3.20
C ASP A 18 -5.62 9.10 -4.67
N ALA A 19 -6.04 10.21 -5.26
CA ALA A 19 -5.70 10.51 -6.64
C ALA A 19 -4.30 11.09 -6.65
N ALA A 20 -3.33 10.28 -6.97
CA ALA A 20 -1.95 10.70 -6.97
C ALA A 20 -1.54 11.16 -8.35
N PHE A 21 -0.72 12.19 -8.38
CA PHE A 21 -0.08 12.59 -9.61
C PHE A 21 0.95 11.53 -9.99
N ASP A 22 0.86 11.02 -11.20
CA ASP A 22 1.79 10.01 -11.70
C ASP A 22 2.56 10.61 -12.86
N GLY A 23 3.66 11.26 -12.55
CA GLY A 23 4.49 11.90 -13.56
C GLY A 23 5.75 12.47 -12.91
N PRO A 24 6.50 13.31 -13.64
CA PRO A 24 7.72 13.88 -13.09
C PRO A 24 7.45 14.58 -11.77
N GLY A 25 8.28 14.30 -10.78
CA GLY A 25 8.16 14.90 -9.46
C GLY A 25 7.29 14.12 -8.49
N SER A 26 6.55 13.12 -8.95
CA SER A 26 5.75 12.31 -8.04
C SER A 26 6.60 11.19 -7.44
N PRO A 27 6.28 10.74 -6.22
CA PRO A 27 6.98 9.58 -5.65
C PRO A 27 6.63 8.34 -6.44
N ALA A 28 7.59 7.47 -6.64
CA ALA A 28 7.33 6.19 -7.28
C ALA A 28 6.56 5.28 -6.33
N THR A 29 5.62 4.51 -6.88
CA THR A 29 4.93 3.48 -6.13
C THR A 29 5.87 2.29 -5.95
N VAL A 30 5.94 1.77 -4.72
CA VAL A 30 6.74 0.59 -4.42
C VAL A 30 6.00 -0.64 -4.94
N LYS A 31 6.70 -1.47 -5.71
CA LYS A 31 6.09 -2.67 -6.31
C LYS A 31 6.79 -3.96 -5.92
N GLU A 32 7.84 -3.88 -5.11
CA GLU A 32 8.61 -5.05 -4.68
C GLU A 32 8.88 -4.98 -3.19
N ALA A 33 8.77 -6.13 -2.53
CA ALA A 33 9.01 -6.21 -1.09
C ALA A 33 10.39 -5.66 -0.72
N ALA A 34 11.41 -5.96 -1.51
CA ALA A 34 12.77 -5.53 -1.20
C ALA A 34 12.97 -4.02 -1.26
N LYS A 35 12.04 -3.28 -1.86
CA LYS A 35 12.16 -1.83 -1.98
C LYS A 35 11.50 -1.07 -0.85
N VAL A 36 10.75 -1.75 0.00
CA VAL A 36 10.00 -1.08 1.07
C VAL A 36 10.95 -0.41 2.05
N ALA A 37 12.06 -1.07 2.38
CA ALA A 37 12.98 -0.56 3.40
C ALA A 37 13.58 0.79 3.02
N SER A 38 13.79 1.04 1.74
CA SER A 38 14.40 2.29 1.28
C SER A 38 13.38 3.33 0.84
N ALA A 39 12.10 3.00 0.88
CA ALA A 39 11.07 3.93 0.44
C ALA A 39 10.74 4.92 1.56
N ALA A 40 10.31 6.10 1.16
CA ALA A 40 9.88 7.10 2.12
C ALA A 40 8.59 6.65 2.81
N LYS A 41 8.43 7.03 4.07
CA LYS A 41 7.19 6.78 4.80
C LYS A 41 6.03 7.36 4.01
N ASP A 42 4.91 6.66 4.01
CA ASP A 42 3.68 7.03 3.33
C ASP A 42 3.75 6.90 1.80
N SER A 43 4.85 6.40 1.25
CA SER A 43 4.88 6.05 -0.17
C SER A 43 3.82 4.99 -0.47
N GLY A 44 3.17 5.11 -1.62
CA GLY A 44 2.24 4.08 -2.05
C GLY A 44 2.95 2.77 -2.33
N ALA A 45 2.25 1.67 -2.12
CA ALA A 45 2.79 0.34 -2.39
C ALA A 45 1.72 -0.55 -2.99
N VAL A 46 2.09 -1.30 -4.04
CA VAL A 46 1.24 -2.32 -4.63
C VAL A 46 2.13 -3.55 -4.79
N LEU A 47 1.85 -4.58 -4.00
CA LEU A 47 2.70 -5.77 -3.95
C LEU A 47 1.89 -7.00 -4.37
N GLU A 48 2.51 -7.87 -5.18
CA GLU A 48 1.90 -9.14 -5.58
C GLU A 48 2.79 -10.28 -5.15
N GLY A 49 2.23 -11.21 -4.41
CA GLY A 49 2.98 -12.35 -3.90
C GLY A 49 2.12 -13.16 -2.96
N SER A 50 2.70 -13.62 -1.86
CA SER A 50 1.96 -14.45 -0.92
C SER A 50 2.22 -14.04 0.51
N LEU A 51 1.25 -14.35 1.36
CA LEU A 51 1.40 -14.22 2.81
C LEU A 51 1.93 -15.54 3.32
N THR A 52 3.14 -15.53 3.86
CA THR A 52 3.79 -16.80 4.24
C THR A 52 3.54 -17.19 5.67
N ARG A 53 3.29 -16.21 6.55
CA ARG A 53 2.97 -16.55 7.93
C ARG A 53 2.42 -15.32 8.66
N LYS A 54 1.65 -15.58 9.71
CA LYS A 54 1.15 -14.55 10.60
C LYS A 54 2.12 -14.43 11.77
N VAL A 55 2.60 -13.22 12.03
CA VAL A 55 3.53 -12.97 13.12
C VAL A 55 2.79 -12.74 14.43
N LYS A 56 1.76 -11.94 14.38
CA LYS A 56 0.88 -11.65 15.51
C LYS A 56 -0.39 -11.01 14.92
N ASP A 57 -1.31 -10.59 15.78
CA ASP A 57 -2.56 -10.01 15.30
C ASP A 57 -2.29 -8.93 14.27
N GLU A 58 -2.92 -9.07 13.11
CA GLU A 58 -2.89 -8.12 12.00
C GLU A 58 -1.52 -7.94 11.35
N LEU A 59 -0.51 -8.72 11.76
CA LEU A 59 0.84 -8.56 11.23
C LEU A 59 1.31 -9.86 10.58
N TYR A 60 1.69 -9.76 9.31
CA TYR A 60 2.04 -10.93 8.51
C TYR A 60 3.36 -10.72 7.81
N ILE A 61 3.99 -11.82 7.38
CA ILE A 61 5.11 -11.76 6.45
C ILE A 61 4.57 -11.94 5.04
N PHE A 62 4.89 -11.00 4.20
CA PHE A 62 4.60 -11.07 2.77
C PHE A 62 5.89 -11.39 2.03
N GLN A 63 5.80 -12.21 1.00
CA GLN A 63 6.96 -12.58 0.20
C GLN A 63 6.63 -12.49 -1.28
N ASP A 64 7.56 -11.94 -2.05
CA ASP A 64 7.54 -11.98 -3.49
C ASP A 64 8.92 -12.42 -4.00
N ALA A 65 9.16 -12.33 -5.30
CA ALA A 65 10.44 -12.75 -5.85
C ALA A 65 11.61 -11.92 -5.35
N SER A 66 11.36 -10.68 -4.91
CA SER A 66 12.43 -9.78 -4.46
C SER A 66 12.81 -9.97 -2.99
N GLY A 67 11.94 -10.57 -2.17
CA GLY A 67 12.23 -10.75 -0.76
C GLY A 67 10.98 -10.75 0.10
N GLU A 68 11.15 -10.44 1.38
CA GLU A 68 10.08 -10.44 2.36
C GLU A 68 9.94 -9.08 3.00
N VAL A 69 8.73 -8.79 3.46
CA VAL A 69 8.48 -7.57 4.21
C VAL A 69 7.29 -7.80 5.13
N LEU A 70 7.26 -7.07 6.25
CA LEU A 70 6.10 -7.08 7.14
C LEU A 70 4.96 -6.32 6.49
N VAL A 71 3.75 -6.85 6.64
CA VAL A 71 2.56 -6.16 6.20
C VAL A 71 1.53 -6.19 7.32
N GLU A 72 0.87 -5.07 7.53
CA GLU A 72 -0.20 -4.96 8.50
C GLU A 72 -1.53 -5.03 7.76
N ILE A 73 -2.35 -6.02 8.10
CA ILE A 73 -3.65 -6.22 7.46
C ILE A 73 -4.71 -6.24 8.54
N ASP A 74 -5.57 -5.23 8.51
CA ASP A 74 -6.67 -5.13 9.45
C ASP A 74 -7.55 -6.38 9.38
N ASP A 75 -8.01 -6.86 10.52
CA ASP A 75 -8.86 -8.06 10.56
C ASP A 75 -10.10 -7.90 9.68
N ASP A 76 -10.62 -6.69 9.51
CA ASP A 76 -11.76 -6.47 8.64
C ASP A 76 -11.49 -6.86 7.20
N LEU A 77 -10.25 -6.71 6.74
CA LEU A 77 -9.89 -7.10 5.38
C LEU A 77 -9.79 -8.60 5.22
N MET A 78 -9.62 -9.33 6.32
CA MET A 78 -9.51 -10.79 6.28
C MET A 78 -10.85 -11.48 6.51
N THR A 79 -11.85 -10.76 7.00
CA THR A 79 -13.14 -11.34 7.35
C THR A 79 -13.77 -12.03 6.14
N GLY A 80 -14.20 -13.27 6.33
CA GLY A 80 -14.84 -14.04 5.26
C GLY A 80 -13.90 -14.63 4.25
N ARG A 81 -12.59 -14.52 4.48
CA ARG A 81 -11.58 -15.03 3.56
C ARG A 81 -10.77 -16.13 4.22
N ASN A 82 -10.32 -17.07 3.42
CA ASN A 82 -9.42 -18.13 3.88
C ASN A 82 -8.20 -18.12 2.98
N ILE A 83 -7.22 -17.30 3.35
CA ILE A 83 -6.03 -17.08 2.54
C ILE A 83 -4.90 -17.93 3.09
N THR A 84 -4.25 -18.69 2.21
CA THR A 84 -3.15 -19.58 2.58
C THR A 84 -1.87 -19.12 1.88
N PRO A 85 -0.70 -19.62 2.31
CA PRO A 85 0.55 -19.28 1.61
C PRO A 85 0.59 -19.69 0.15
N LYS A 86 -0.33 -20.54 -0.31
CA LYS A 86 -0.38 -20.96 -1.70
C LYS A 86 -1.16 -19.98 -2.57
N ASP A 87 -1.90 -19.07 -1.95
CA ASP A 87 -2.69 -18.10 -2.69
C ASP A 87 -1.81 -16.93 -3.10
N LYS A 88 -2.02 -16.45 -4.33
CA LYS A 88 -1.38 -15.22 -4.76
C LYS A 88 -2.30 -14.07 -4.43
N VAL A 89 -1.74 -13.05 -3.80
CA VAL A 89 -2.51 -11.88 -3.39
C VAL A 89 -1.89 -10.62 -3.95
N ARG A 90 -2.72 -9.60 -4.11
CA ARG A 90 -2.27 -8.24 -4.39
C ARG A 90 -2.65 -7.38 -3.21
N LEU A 91 -1.68 -6.67 -2.68
CA LEU A 91 -1.86 -5.78 -1.54
C LEU A 91 -1.64 -4.35 -1.99
N GLY A 92 -2.59 -3.47 -1.72
CA GLY A 92 -2.43 -2.04 -1.95
C GLY A 92 -2.41 -1.33 -0.62
N GLY A 93 -1.47 -0.40 -0.46
CA GLY A 93 -1.35 0.34 0.78
C GLY A 93 -0.23 1.34 0.73
N HIS A 94 0.38 1.58 1.88
CA HIS A 94 1.45 2.56 1.96
C HIS A 94 2.54 2.10 2.94
N VAL A 95 3.73 2.65 2.72
CA VAL A 95 4.91 2.29 3.52
C VAL A 95 4.81 2.93 4.90
N ASP A 96 5.12 2.15 5.92
CA ASP A 96 5.09 2.60 7.30
C ASP A 96 6.20 1.87 8.07
N ARG A 97 6.20 2.00 9.37
CA ARG A 97 7.10 1.31 10.27
C ARG A 97 6.29 0.56 11.30
N GLU A 98 6.72 -0.64 11.60
CA GLU A 98 6.12 -1.44 12.66
C GLU A 98 7.24 -1.78 13.64
N ASP A 99 7.18 -1.22 14.85
CA ASP A 99 8.23 -1.37 15.86
C ASP A 99 9.61 -1.06 15.29
N GLY A 100 9.68 -0.03 14.45
CA GLY A 100 10.93 0.39 13.83
C GLY A 100 11.32 -0.35 12.58
N SER A 101 10.60 -1.42 12.22
CA SER A 101 10.87 -2.19 11.01
C SER A 101 10.07 -1.67 9.84
N PRO A 102 10.63 -1.72 8.61
CA PRO A 102 9.85 -1.35 7.42
C PRO A 102 8.64 -2.26 7.30
N ALA A 103 7.51 -1.66 6.93
CA ALA A 103 6.27 -2.40 6.80
C ALA A 103 5.39 -1.73 5.77
N VAL A 104 4.35 -2.43 5.32
CA VAL A 104 3.30 -1.85 4.48
C VAL A 104 2.00 -1.97 5.24
N GLU A 105 1.32 -0.85 5.40
CA GLU A 105 -0.03 -0.85 5.94
C GLU A 105 -0.97 -1.07 4.77
N VAL A 106 -1.76 -2.16 4.82
CA VAL A 106 -2.56 -2.60 3.69
C VAL A 106 -3.96 -2.02 3.79
N ASP A 107 -4.40 -1.38 2.71
CA ASP A 107 -5.75 -0.82 2.60
C ASP A 107 -6.65 -1.69 1.74
N ILE A 108 -6.07 -2.40 0.78
CA ILE A 108 -6.82 -3.22 -0.17
C ILE A 108 -6.13 -4.58 -0.29
N LEU A 109 -6.93 -5.64 -0.24
CA LEU A 109 -6.43 -7.01 -0.35
C LEU A 109 -7.26 -7.73 -1.40
N GLU A 110 -6.59 -8.24 -2.44
CA GLU A 110 -7.22 -9.03 -3.49
C GLU A 110 -6.57 -10.40 -3.59
N VAL A 111 -7.38 -11.43 -3.80
CA VAL A 111 -6.87 -12.78 -4.07
C VAL A 111 -6.89 -12.96 -5.59
N LEU A 112 -5.75 -13.35 -6.17
CA LEU A 112 -5.56 -13.35 -7.61
C LEU A 112 -5.70 -14.71 -8.28
N ASN A 113 -5.82 -15.80 -7.53
CA ASN A 113 -5.92 -17.13 -8.16
C ASN A 113 -7.27 -17.42 -8.79
#